data_ae907cdefcf1e32b3b569ea6b3986949
#
_entry.id   ae907cdefcf1e32b3b569ea6b3986949
#
_cell.length_a   1.000
_cell.length_b   1.000
_cell.length_c   1.000
_cell.angle_alpha   90.00
_cell.angle_beta   90.00
_cell.angle_gamma   90.00
#
_symmetry.space_group_name_H-M   'P 1'
#
loop_
_entity.id
_entity.type
_entity.pdbx_description
1 polymer ?
#
loop_
_entity_poly.entity_id
_entity_poly.type
_entity_poly.pdbx_seq_one_letter_code
_entity_poly.pdbx_strand_id
1 'polypeptide(L)'
;MARLLSVNVGLPRDVSWQGRTVHTGIWKVPVEGPRMVRRLNVDGDGQGDLAGHGGERRAVFVYQVDSYRYWQSQLGRNDFVHGQFGENFTVDGLSDAEVCIGDRYRIGGALFEVTQPRVTCYRLGIRLNEPEMAALVVRHGRPGFYFRVLEEGEVEAGDEITQVASGPELMSVFEINALLYMSPHPRDQLERALRIPALSAGWHRSFDALLTQERKGGTATGNAGLTAVSGQPPAWRGFRPFRVSQKVRESENVTSLMLEPTDGQSVAAALPGQFVVLWLEPASALMRSYSLSGKPGAACYRVSVKREAHGMASAYIEDELQVGDIVHASAARGNFTLRPGDTPVVLLSAGIGLTPVLAMLHALAAEASTREIWWLYGARNGREHPFAEETHGLLKTLAQHHSHVCYSSPYPEDRPNIDFDAPGHLNASVLQELDLPHNGDFYICGPSTFMSDLTAGLAASGITRDRIHTEMFGASPSITPGIVAAPRRPPHLPAGPAGSGPLVSFARTGVDVRWGPAFHSLLELAEACDVPVRWACRTGVCHSCETGLVAGKVDYRPDPIDAPADGNVLICCSRPEGDIVIDL
;
A
#
# COMPACT_ATOMS: atom_id res chain seq x y z
N MET A 1 -42.02 6.30 10.50
CA MET A 1 -41.87 5.74 9.14
C MET A 1 -40.76 6.49 8.48
N ALA A 2 -39.81 5.76 7.87
CA ALA A 2 -38.68 6.38 7.18
C ALA A 2 -39.13 6.98 5.85
N ARG A 3 -38.50 8.08 5.41
CA ARG A 3 -38.91 8.82 4.21
C ARG A 3 -37.71 9.37 3.44
N LEU A 4 -37.79 9.35 2.11
CA LEU A 4 -36.86 10.03 1.21
C LEU A 4 -37.15 11.52 1.17
N LEU A 5 -36.28 12.36 1.72
CA LEU A 5 -36.47 13.82 1.78
C LEU A 5 -35.97 14.52 0.53
N SER A 6 -34.91 14.01 -0.10
CA SER A 6 -34.33 14.61 -1.30
C SER A 6 -33.57 13.59 -2.11
N VAL A 7 -33.71 13.66 -3.44
CA VAL A 7 -32.83 13.01 -4.42
C VAL A 7 -31.82 14.04 -4.89
N ASN A 8 -30.51 13.71 -4.79
CA ASN A 8 -29.44 14.62 -5.11
C ASN A 8 -28.53 14.01 -6.18
N VAL A 9 -28.20 14.80 -7.20
CA VAL A 9 -27.34 14.38 -8.31
C VAL A 9 -26.29 15.45 -8.62
N GLY A 10 -25.20 15.05 -9.25
CA GLY A 10 -24.14 15.96 -9.68
C GLY A 10 -23.11 15.27 -10.55
N LEU A 11 -22.73 15.92 -11.64
CA LEU A 11 -21.66 15.43 -12.51
C LEU A 11 -20.29 15.72 -11.88
N PRO A 12 -19.28 14.86 -12.12
CA PRO A 12 -17.92 15.11 -11.69
C PRO A 12 -17.37 16.42 -12.25
N ARG A 13 -16.59 17.10 -11.44
CA ARG A 13 -15.91 18.35 -11.81
C ARG A 13 -14.53 18.44 -11.18
N ASP A 14 -13.72 19.28 -11.76
CA ASP A 14 -12.39 19.61 -11.25
C ASP A 14 -12.49 20.74 -10.23
N VAL A 15 -11.84 20.55 -9.08
CA VAL A 15 -11.74 21.57 -8.04
C VAL A 15 -10.28 21.77 -7.65
N SER A 16 -9.88 23.04 -7.48
CA SER A 16 -8.54 23.35 -6.98
C SER A 16 -8.46 23.09 -5.48
N TRP A 17 -7.44 22.36 -5.04
CA TRP A 17 -7.19 22.10 -3.63
C TRP A 17 -5.69 21.93 -3.36
N GLN A 18 -5.14 22.74 -2.45
CA GLN A 18 -3.71 22.75 -2.11
C GLN A 18 -2.78 22.78 -3.34
N GLY A 19 -3.08 23.64 -4.32
CA GLY A 19 -2.29 23.77 -5.54
C GLY A 19 -2.42 22.62 -6.54
N ARG A 20 -3.37 21.69 -6.34
CA ARG A 20 -3.65 20.54 -7.21
C ARG A 20 -5.09 20.56 -7.71
N THR A 21 -5.33 19.89 -8.82
CA THR A 21 -6.68 19.65 -9.33
C THR A 21 -7.20 18.31 -8.83
N VAL A 22 -8.36 18.31 -8.20
CA VAL A 22 -9.06 17.11 -7.72
C VAL A 22 -10.33 16.91 -8.52
N HIS A 23 -10.40 15.79 -9.27
CA HIS A 23 -11.60 15.38 -9.99
C HIS A 23 -12.56 14.65 -9.03
N THR A 24 -13.81 15.12 -8.92
CA THR A 24 -14.74 14.61 -7.90
C THR A 24 -16.20 14.85 -8.23
N GLY A 25 -17.07 13.86 -7.93
CA GLY A 25 -18.53 13.93 -8.00
C GLY A 25 -19.20 14.23 -6.66
N ILE A 26 -18.46 14.73 -5.64
CA ILE A 26 -19.03 14.95 -4.29
C ILE A 26 -20.00 16.15 -4.25
N TRP A 27 -19.98 17.04 -5.24
CA TRP A 27 -20.91 18.17 -5.33
C TRP A 27 -22.23 17.72 -5.94
N LYS A 28 -23.16 17.34 -5.08
CA LYS A 28 -24.54 16.98 -5.45
C LYS A 28 -25.49 18.09 -5.02
N VAL A 29 -26.58 18.23 -5.77
CA VAL A 29 -27.65 19.20 -5.51
C VAL A 29 -29.01 18.51 -5.62
N PRO A 30 -30.00 18.94 -4.83
CA PRO A 30 -31.37 18.45 -4.93
C PRO A 30 -31.95 18.61 -6.33
N VAL A 31 -32.71 17.62 -6.77
CA VAL A 31 -33.47 17.65 -8.02
C VAL A 31 -34.96 17.42 -7.77
N GLU A 32 -35.80 18.10 -8.56
CA GLU A 32 -37.25 17.95 -8.48
C GLU A 32 -37.76 16.84 -9.38
N GLY A 33 -38.87 16.22 -8.99
CA GLY A 33 -39.57 15.19 -9.71
C GLY A 33 -38.84 13.82 -9.69
N PRO A 34 -39.47 12.79 -10.28
CA PRO A 34 -38.97 11.43 -10.24
C PRO A 34 -37.63 11.29 -10.96
N ARG A 35 -36.78 10.39 -10.44
CA ARG A 35 -35.50 10.00 -11.03
C ARG A 35 -35.42 8.49 -11.13
N MET A 36 -35.02 8.02 -12.31
CA MET A 36 -34.73 6.61 -12.52
C MET A 36 -33.44 6.25 -11.77
N VAL A 37 -33.53 5.23 -10.95
CA VAL A 37 -32.36 4.60 -10.31
C VAL A 37 -31.99 3.36 -11.07
N ARG A 38 -30.75 3.32 -11.54
CA ARG A 38 -30.19 2.20 -12.29
C ARG A 38 -29.19 1.42 -11.45
N ARG A 39 -28.79 0.26 -11.94
CA ARG A 39 -27.87 -0.65 -11.24
C ARG A 39 -26.58 0.02 -10.74
N LEU A 40 -26.10 1.02 -11.44
CA LEU A 40 -24.81 1.65 -11.15
C LEU A 40 -24.92 3.08 -10.61
N ASN A 41 -26.07 3.75 -10.79
CA ASN A 41 -26.18 5.16 -10.46
C ASN A 41 -27.65 5.66 -10.50
N VAL A 42 -27.88 6.90 -10.08
CA VAL A 42 -29.12 7.66 -10.29
C VAL A 42 -28.98 8.48 -11.58
N ASP A 43 -30.02 8.52 -12.42
CA ASP A 43 -30.00 9.32 -13.66
C ASP A 43 -29.70 10.80 -13.36
N GLY A 44 -28.70 11.35 -14.06
CA GLY A 44 -28.20 12.71 -13.86
C GLY A 44 -27.03 12.81 -12.87
N ASP A 45 -26.66 11.73 -12.23
CA ASP A 45 -25.50 11.67 -11.34
C ASP A 45 -24.25 11.12 -12.05
N GLY A 46 -23.08 11.40 -11.51
CA GLY A 46 -21.79 10.89 -12.00
C GLY A 46 -20.80 10.61 -10.89
N GLN A 47 -19.88 9.68 -11.15
CA GLN A 47 -18.81 9.29 -10.23
C GLN A 47 -17.46 9.73 -10.77
N GLY A 48 -16.72 10.54 -10.01
CA GLY A 48 -15.42 11.10 -10.43
C GLY A 48 -14.24 10.12 -10.34
N ASP A 49 -14.45 8.97 -9.70
CA ASP A 49 -13.41 7.95 -9.48
C ASP A 49 -14.08 6.58 -9.46
N LEU A 50 -14.13 5.95 -10.61
CA LEU A 50 -14.78 4.64 -10.75
C LEU A 50 -13.99 3.53 -10.05
N ALA A 51 -12.68 3.66 -9.89
CA ALA A 51 -11.86 2.64 -9.23
C ALA A 51 -12.05 2.64 -7.70
N GLY A 52 -12.13 3.84 -7.10
CA GLY A 52 -12.28 4.00 -5.64
C GLY A 52 -13.71 4.15 -5.16
N HIS A 53 -14.62 4.68 -5.98
CA HIS A 53 -15.98 5.06 -5.58
C HIS A 53 -17.08 4.48 -6.48
N GLY A 54 -16.73 3.70 -7.50
CA GLY A 54 -17.67 3.11 -8.45
C GLY A 54 -18.10 1.67 -8.11
N GLY A 55 -19.00 1.17 -8.96
CA GLY A 55 -19.51 -0.21 -8.94
C GLY A 55 -20.86 -0.40 -8.24
N GLU A 56 -21.52 -1.52 -8.53
CA GLU A 56 -22.89 -1.82 -8.08
C GLU A 56 -23.10 -1.65 -6.56
N ARG A 57 -22.08 -1.99 -5.74
CA ARG A 57 -22.17 -1.89 -4.27
C ARG A 57 -22.05 -0.47 -3.74
N ARG A 58 -21.88 0.53 -4.62
CA ARG A 58 -21.82 1.97 -4.31
C ARG A 58 -22.71 2.78 -5.25
N ALA A 59 -23.79 2.20 -5.72
CA ALA A 59 -24.68 2.81 -6.69
C ALA A 59 -25.36 4.06 -6.15
N VAL A 60 -25.82 4.04 -4.88
CA VAL A 60 -26.53 5.15 -4.24
C VAL A 60 -25.96 5.37 -2.85
N PHE A 61 -25.45 6.56 -2.59
CA PHE A 61 -25.03 6.97 -1.25
C PHE A 61 -26.19 7.60 -0.49
N VAL A 62 -26.41 7.15 0.74
CA VAL A 62 -27.51 7.55 1.63
C VAL A 62 -26.96 8.26 2.86
N TYR A 63 -27.57 9.39 3.21
CA TYR A 63 -27.22 10.13 4.40
C TYR A 63 -28.47 10.66 5.12
N GLN A 64 -28.48 10.56 6.44
CA GLN A 64 -29.68 10.84 7.25
C GLN A 64 -29.72 12.30 7.73
N VAL A 65 -30.90 12.89 7.77
CA VAL A 65 -31.10 14.29 8.19
C VAL A 65 -30.72 14.52 9.65
N ASP A 66 -30.82 13.52 10.53
CA ASP A 66 -30.37 13.65 11.92
C ASP A 66 -28.85 13.84 12.02
N SER A 67 -28.08 13.28 11.10
CA SER A 67 -26.66 13.56 11.02
C SER A 67 -26.38 14.99 10.55
N TYR A 68 -27.22 15.58 9.70
CA TYR A 68 -27.14 17.00 9.36
C TYR A 68 -27.34 17.89 10.60
N ARG A 69 -28.40 17.66 11.38
CA ARG A 69 -28.66 18.38 12.62
C ARG A 69 -27.54 18.24 13.64
N TYR A 70 -27.01 17.02 13.75
CA TYR A 70 -25.86 16.73 14.59
C TYR A 70 -24.65 17.57 14.19
N TRP A 71 -24.28 17.58 12.91
CA TRP A 71 -23.11 18.33 12.41
C TRP A 71 -23.32 19.84 12.46
N GLN A 72 -24.51 20.32 12.23
CA GLN A 72 -24.87 21.75 12.45
C GLN A 72 -24.50 22.17 13.87
N SER A 73 -24.90 21.38 14.86
CA SER A 73 -24.58 21.63 16.27
C SER A 73 -23.09 21.51 16.58
N GLN A 74 -22.43 20.43 16.11
CA GLN A 74 -21.02 20.17 16.41
C GLN A 74 -20.06 21.18 15.78
N LEU A 75 -20.36 21.66 14.57
CA LEU A 75 -19.52 22.58 13.82
C LEU A 75 -19.95 24.04 13.95
N GLY A 76 -21.04 24.33 14.70
CA GLY A 76 -21.58 25.68 14.85
C GLY A 76 -22.04 26.28 13.51
N ARG A 77 -22.59 25.47 12.59
CA ARG A 77 -22.97 25.84 11.23
C ARG A 77 -24.47 25.66 11.02
N ASN A 78 -25.04 26.47 10.14
CA ASN A 78 -26.46 26.40 9.75
C ASN A 78 -26.67 26.50 8.22
N ASP A 79 -25.60 26.36 7.45
CA ASP A 79 -25.56 26.53 5.98
C ASP A 79 -25.67 25.23 5.20
N PHE A 80 -25.94 24.10 5.86
CA PHE A 80 -26.02 22.81 5.19
C PHE A 80 -27.28 22.66 4.35
N VAL A 81 -27.10 22.16 3.15
CA VAL A 81 -28.16 21.83 2.19
C VAL A 81 -28.10 20.34 1.83
N HIS A 82 -29.21 19.74 1.44
CA HIS A 82 -29.24 18.32 1.02
C HIS A 82 -28.23 18.09 -0.13
N GLY A 83 -27.57 16.94 -0.15
CA GLY A 83 -26.47 16.64 -1.08
C GLY A 83 -25.10 17.14 -0.63
N GLN A 84 -25.01 17.84 0.51
CA GLN A 84 -23.75 18.46 0.96
C GLN A 84 -22.69 17.46 1.43
N PHE A 85 -23.10 16.29 1.90
CA PHE A 85 -22.19 15.20 2.25
C PHE A 85 -21.85 14.33 1.05
N GLY A 86 -22.36 14.67 -0.14
CA GLY A 86 -22.15 13.92 -1.39
C GLY A 86 -23.11 12.75 -1.56
N GLU A 87 -24.19 12.72 -0.77
CA GLU A 87 -25.21 11.69 -0.84
C GLU A 87 -26.18 11.90 -2.01
N ASN A 88 -26.65 10.77 -2.56
CA ASN A 88 -27.72 10.75 -3.55
C ASN A 88 -29.09 10.85 -2.88
N PHE A 89 -29.25 10.19 -1.72
CA PHE A 89 -30.50 10.20 -0.96
C PHE A 89 -30.28 10.84 0.40
N THR A 90 -30.98 11.95 0.66
CA THR A 90 -31.13 12.47 2.01
C THR A 90 -32.41 11.89 2.59
N VAL A 91 -32.29 11.18 3.72
CA VAL A 91 -33.40 10.40 4.30
C VAL A 91 -33.70 10.82 5.74
N ASP A 92 -34.94 10.57 6.17
CA ASP A 92 -35.36 10.65 7.57
C ASP A 92 -35.66 9.22 8.08
N GLY A 93 -35.17 8.85 9.25
CA GLY A 93 -35.49 7.62 9.95
C GLY A 93 -34.64 6.36 9.58
N LEU A 94 -33.50 6.51 8.96
CA LEU A 94 -32.55 5.40 8.71
C LEU A 94 -31.20 5.71 9.41
N SER A 95 -31.11 5.45 10.72
CA SER A 95 -29.87 5.74 11.46
C SER A 95 -28.78 4.70 11.21
N ASP A 96 -27.49 5.15 11.21
CA ASP A 96 -26.33 4.25 11.05
C ASP A 96 -26.27 3.17 12.13
N ALA A 97 -26.90 3.39 13.29
CA ALA A 97 -26.95 2.43 14.40
C ALA A 97 -28.04 1.36 14.25
N GLU A 98 -29.05 1.61 13.42
CA GLU A 98 -30.21 0.72 13.25
C GLU A 98 -30.18 -0.04 11.92
N VAL A 99 -29.72 0.64 10.85
CA VAL A 99 -29.62 0.03 9.51
C VAL A 99 -28.51 -1.01 9.50
N CYS A 100 -28.84 -2.27 9.14
CA CYS A 100 -27.89 -3.36 9.09
C CYS A 100 -27.44 -3.65 7.64
N ILE A 101 -26.19 -4.12 7.51
CA ILE A 101 -25.67 -4.53 6.20
C ILE A 101 -26.42 -5.76 5.71
N GLY A 102 -26.94 -5.66 4.48
CA GLY A 102 -27.80 -6.68 3.87
C GLY A 102 -29.30 -6.43 4.04
N ASP A 103 -29.71 -5.42 4.83
CA ASP A 103 -31.10 -4.97 4.90
C ASP A 103 -31.59 -4.55 3.51
N ARG A 104 -32.84 -4.84 3.21
CA ARG A 104 -33.47 -4.46 1.94
C ARG A 104 -34.61 -3.51 2.15
N TYR A 105 -34.64 -2.48 1.33
CA TYR A 105 -35.62 -1.40 1.37
C TYR A 105 -36.26 -1.18 0.02
N ARG A 106 -37.58 -0.97 0.01
CA ARG A 106 -38.32 -0.48 -1.16
C ARG A 106 -38.55 1.03 -0.99
N ILE A 107 -38.21 1.75 -2.06
CA ILE A 107 -38.41 3.21 -2.15
C ILE A 107 -38.96 3.48 -3.54
N GLY A 108 -40.17 4.04 -3.64
CA GLY A 108 -40.86 4.20 -4.92
C GLY A 108 -40.94 2.88 -5.71
N GLY A 109 -40.50 2.91 -6.96
CA GLY A 109 -40.44 1.73 -7.83
C GLY A 109 -39.20 0.84 -7.64
N ALA A 110 -38.18 1.27 -6.89
CA ALA A 110 -36.90 0.60 -6.81
C ALA A 110 -36.72 -0.24 -5.54
N LEU A 111 -35.91 -1.32 -5.64
CA LEU A 111 -35.52 -2.18 -4.51
C LEU A 111 -34.04 -2.08 -4.28
N PHE A 112 -33.67 -1.84 -3.04
CA PHE A 112 -32.28 -1.61 -2.61
C PHE A 112 -31.82 -2.62 -1.56
N GLU A 113 -30.51 -2.85 -1.50
CA GLU A 113 -29.86 -3.59 -0.41
C GLU A 113 -28.69 -2.79 0.15
N VAL A 114 -28.62 -2.67 1.48
CA VAL A 114 -27.50 -2.01 2.18
C VAL A 114 -26.22 -2.83 2.00
N THR A 115 -25.15 -2.20 1.53
CA THR A 115 -23.92 -2.92 1.20
C THR A 115 -22.76 -2.64 2.15
N GLN A 116 -22.53 -1.38 2.47
CA GLN A 116 -21.34 -0.99 3.26
C GLN A 116 -21.48 0.43 3.81
N PRO A 117 -20.78 0.74 4.92
CA PRO A 117 -20.58 2.12 5.34
C PRO A 117 -19.81 2.91 4.27
N ARG A 118 -19.94 4.24 4.30
CA ARG A 118 -19.06 5.10 3.51
C ARG A 118 -17.61 4.92 3.95
N VAL A 119 -16.72 4.65 3.01
CA VAL A 119 -15.28 4.72 3.24
C VAL A 119 -14.89 6.20 3.37
N THR A 120 -14.26 6.55 4.48
CA THR A 120 -13.88 7.94 4.76
C THR A 120 -12.89 8.47 3.72
N CYS A 121 -13.07 9.72 3.29
CA CYS A 121 -12.28 10.33 2.23
C CYS A 121 -12.11 11.84 2.47
N TYR A 122 -10.92 12.36 2.21
CA TYR A 122 -10.58 13.79 2.31
C TYR A 122 -11.46 14.71 1.46
N ARG A 123 -12.09 14.21 0.38
CA ARG A 123 -13.02 15.00 -0.45
C ARG A 123 -14.21 15.56 0.33
N LEU A 124 -14.63 14.85 1.40
CA LEU A 124 -15.64 15.35 2.31
C LEU A 124 -15.14 16.61 3.03
N GLY A 125 -13.90 16.62 3.47
CA GLY A 125 -13.27 17.80 4.06
C GLY A 125 -13.18 18.97 3.09
N ILE A 126 -12.87 18.72 1.82
CA ILE A 126 -12.88 19.77 0.78
C ILE A 126 -14.30 20.34 0.61
N ARG A 127 -15.30 19.46 0.49
CA ARG A 127 -16.71 19.87 0.24
C ARG A 127 -17.29 20.70 1.37
N LEU A 128 -16.94 20.36 2.62
CA LEU A 128 -17.45 21.02 3.82
C LEU A 128 -16.55 22.16 4.31
N ASN A 129 -15.38 22.34 3.70
CA ASN A 129 -14.31 23.22 4.19
C ASN A 129 -13.93 22.91 5.66
N GLU A 130 -13.90 21.62 5.99
CA GLU A 130 -13.55 21.08 7.30
C GLU A 130 -12.57 19.90 7.11
N PRO A 131 -11.25 20.17 7.19
CA PRO A 131 -10.23 19.16 6.87
C PRO A 131 -10.35 17.87 7.69
N GLU A 132 -10.82 17.95 8.94
CA GLU A 132 -10.96 16.80 9.83
C GLU A 132 -12.25 16.00 9.61
N MET A 133 -13.13 16.43 8.72
CA MET A 133 -14.46 15.82 8.57
C MET A 133 -14.40 14.32 8.28
N ALA A 134 -13.37 13.85 7.58
CA ALA A 134 -13.16 12.42 7.33
C ALA A 134 -12.94 11.62 8.63
N ALA A 135 -12.23 12.19 9.61
CA ALA A 135 -12.05 11.60 10.93
C ALA A 135 -13.30 11.72 11.80
N LEU A 136 -13.94 12.89 11.75
CA LEU A 136 -15.13 13.19 12.55
C LEU A 136 -16.28 12.21 12.25
N VAL A 137 -16.60 11.95 10.98
CA VAL A 137 -17.69 11.02 10.62
C VAL A 137 -17.45 9.60 11.13
N VAL A 138 -16.19 9.15 11.19
CA VAL A 138 -15.82 7.84 11.75
C VAL A 138 -15.90 7.87 13.28
N ARG A 139 -15.23 8.83 13.92
CA ARG A 139 -15.15 8.96 15.39
C ARG A 139 -16.53 9.09 16.03
N HIS A 140 -17.46 9.77 15.36
CA HIS A 140 -18.84 9.96 15.84
C HIS A 140 -19.82 8.92 15.29
N GLY A 141 -19.35 7.92 14.53
CA GLY A 141 -20.17 6.83 14.03
C GLY A 141 -21.30 7.24 13.07
N ARG A 142 -21.05 8.28 12.26
CA ARG A 142 -22.04 8.86 11.34
C ARG A 142 -21.52 8.90 9.89
N PRO A 143 -21.06 7.74 9.34
CA PRO A 143 -20.48 7.70 8.00
C PRO A 143 -21.53 7.80 6.88
N GLY A 144 -22.79 7.38 7.14
CA GLY A 144 -23.76 7.04 6.11
C GLY A 144 -23.40 5.72 5.42
N PHE A 145 -24.21 5.29 4.48
CA PHE A 145 -24.06 3.98 3.86
C PHE A 145 -24.43 3.98 2.39
N TYR A 146 -24.03 2.90 1.70
CA TYR A 146 -24.37 2.68 0.30
C TYR A 146 -25.45 1.64 0.14
N PHE A 147 -26.31 1.89 -0.84
CA PHE A 147 -27.19 0.91 -1.45
C PHE A 147 -26.59 0.37 -2.74
N ARG A 148 -26.80 -0.92 -3.01
CA ARG A 148 -26.87 -1.47 -4.36
C ARG A 148 -28.34 -1.57 -4.80
N VAL A 149 -28.57 -1.50 -6.10
CA VAL A 149 -29.90 -1.57 -6.69
C VAL A 149 -30.17 -3.01 -7.10
N LEU A 150 -31.19 -3.62 -6.52
CA LEU A 150 -31.65 -4.97 -6.88
C LEU A 150 -32.70 -4.94 -7.99
N GLU A 151 -33.63 -3.97 -7.93
CA GLU A 151 -34.62 -3.68 -8.96
C GLU A 151 -34.55 -2.18 -9.28
N GLU A 152 -34.38 -1.88 -10.56
CA GLU A 152 -34.38 -0.51 -11.06
C GLU A 152 -35.79 0.07 -11.02
N GLY A 153 -35.91 1.38 -10.75
CA GLY A 153 -37.20 2.04 -10.68
C GLY A 153 -37.08 3.53 -10.42
N GLU A 154 -38.18 4.23 -10.57
CA GLU A 154 -38.25 5.66 -10.27
C GLU A 154 -38.45 5.88 -8.78
N VAL A 155 -37.76 6.89 -8.25
CA VAL A 155 -37.90 7.40 -6.88
C VAL A 155 -38.06 8.91 -6.91
N GLU A 156 -38.80 9.44 -5.93
CA GLU A 156 -39.04 10.88 -5.79
C GLU A 156 -38.97 11.32 -4.31
N ALA A 157 -38.61 12.59 -4.09
CA ALA A 157 -38.68 13.18 -2.75
C ALA A 157 -40.12 13.06 -2.22
N GLY A 158 -40.25 12.56 -0.99
CA GLY A 158 -41.54 12.26 -0.37
C GLY A 158 -41.89 10.76 -0.33
N ASP A 159 -41.20 9.93 -1.08
CA ASP A 159 -41.42 8.48 -1.07
C ASP A 159 -41.22 7.88 0.32
N GLU A 160 -42.10 6.94 0.69
CA GLU A 160 -41.92 6.13 1.89
C GLU A 160 -40.82 5.09 1.69
N ILE A 161 -40.03 4.88 2.74
CA ILE A 161 -38.98 3.87 2.77
C ILE A 161 -39.47 2.69 3.61
N THR A 162 -39.71 1.56 2.97
CA THR A 162 -40.22 0.36 3.63
C THR A 162 -39.14 -0.72 3.67
N GLN A 163 -38.79 -1.22 4.85
CA GLN A 163 -37.91 -2.39 5.01
C GLN A 163 -38.66 -3.65 4.60
N VAL A 164 -38.13 -4.39 3.64
CA VAL A 164 -38.75 -5.63 3.12
C VAL A 164 -38.00 -6.91 3.53
N ALA A 165 -36.73 -6.77 3.97
CA ALA A 165 -35.96 -7.86 4.53
C ALA A 165 -34.84 -7.33 5.43
N SER A 166 -34.47 -8.14 6.43
CA SER A 166 -33.31 -7.85 7.30
C SER A 166 -32.06 -8.57 6.80
N GLY A 167 -30.90 -7.99 7.05
CA GLY A 167 -29.59 -8.58 6.74
C GLY A 167 -29.30 -9.84 7.57
N PRO A 168 -28.44 -10.75 7.08
CA PRO A 168 -28.26 -12.09 7.67
C PRO A 168 -27.61 -12.09 9.05
N GLU A 169 -26.71 -11.16 9.32
CA GLU A 169 -25.93 -11.12 10.57
C GLU A 169 -26.38 -10.01 11.53
N LEU A 170 -27.32 -9.16 11.12
CA LEU A 170 -27.85 -8.03 11.89
C LEU A 170 -26.73 -7.13 12.45
N MET A 171 -25.69 -6.89 11.65
CA MET A 171 -24.60 -5.94 11.99
C MET A 171 -24.91 -4.59 11.39
N SER A 172 -25.00 -3.57 12.24
CA SER A 172 -25.34 -2.22 11.82
C SER A 172 -24.20 -1.56 11.01
N VAL A 173 -24.56 -0.51 10.27
CA VAL A 173 -23.59 0.37 9.58
C VAL A 173 -22.57 0.91 10.58
N PHE A 174 -23.03 1.33 11.77
CA PHE A 174 -22.15 1.79 12.84
C PHE A 174 -21.17 0.71 13.30
N GLU A 175 -21.66 -0.52 13.60
CA GLU A 175 -20.81 -1.63 14.07
C GLU A 175 -19.76 -2.02 13.02
N ILE A 176 -20.16 -2.15 11.76
CA ILE A 176 -19.24 -2.47 10.66
C ILE A 176 -18.20 -1.36 10.45
N ASN A 177 -18.59 -0.10 10.56
CA ASN A 177 -17.66 1.03 10.47
C ASN A 177 -16.67 1.05 11.65
N ALA A 178 -17.17 0.86 12.88
CA ALA A 178 -16.34 0.80 14.07
C ALA A 178 -15.36 -0.39 14.01
N LEU A 179 -15.84 -1.57 13.62
CA LEU A 179 -15.03 -2.77 13.49
C LEU A 179 -13.84 -2.61 12.54
N LEU A 180 -13.95 -1.74 11.52
CA LEU A 180 -12.86 -1.49 10.59
C LEU A 180 -11.88 -0.42 11.07
N TYR A 181 -12.37 0.65 11.69
CA TYR A 181 -11.59 1.85 11.94
C TYR A 181 -11.25 2.11 13.41
N MET A 182 -11.86 1.40 14.33
CA MET A 182 -11.72 1.66 15.77
C MET A 182 -11.29 0.40 16.51
N SER A 183 -10.25 0.51 17.33
CA SER A 183 -9.80 -0.55 18.22
C SER A 183 -10.76 -0.73 19.43
N PRO A 184 -11.01 -1.94 19.93
CA PRO A 184 -10.47 -3.22 19.47
C PRO A 184 -11.23 -3.78 18.24
N HIS A 185 -10.62 -4.76 17.58
CA HIS A 185 -11.23 -5.51 16.48
C HIS A 185 -11.58 -6.94 16.93
N PRO A 186 -12.72 -7.17 17.61
CA PRO A 186 -13.04 -8.46 18.20
C PRO A 186 -13.18 -9.55 17.14
N ARG A 187 -12.52 -10.68 17.38
CA ARG A 187 -12.45 -11.81 16.44
C ARG A 187 -13.81 -12.33 16.02
N ASP A 188 -14.71 -12.55 16.98
CA ASP A 188 -16.07 -13.01 16.71
C ASP A 188 -16.87 -12.08 15.81
N GLN A 189 -16.68 -10.77 15.98
CA GLN A 189 -17.30 -9.76 15.13
C GLN A 189 -16.67 -9.71 13.73
N LEU A 190 -15.35 -9.87 13.60
CA LEU A 190 -14.68 -10.01 12.30
C LEU A 190 -15.20 -11.23 11.54
N GLU A 191 -15.32 -12.39 12.22
CA GLU A 191 -15.86 -13.61 11.64
C GLU A 191 -17.34 -13.47 11.24
N ARG A 192 -18.15 -12.72 12.02
CA ARG A 192 -19.54 -12.38 11.64
C ARG A 192 -19.58 -11.50 10.40
N ALA A 193 -18.80 -10.43 10.37
CA ALA A 193 -18.75 -9.50 9.23
C ALA A 193 -18.34 -10.22 7.92
N LEU A 194 -17.40 -11.17 8.00
CA LEU A 194 -16.96 -11.97 6.85
C LEU A 194 -18.08 -12.88 6.27
N ARG A 195 -19.13 -13.20 7.03
CA ARG A 195 -20.29 -13.97 6.53
C ARG A 195 -21.33 -13.13 5.80
N ILE A 196 -21.21 -11.79 5.78
CA ILE A 196 -22.19 -10.89 5.14
C ILE A 196 -21.89 -10.79 3.63
N PRO A 197 -22.70 -11.40 2.73
CA PRO A 197 -22.41 -11.40 1.29
C PRO A 197 -22.61 -10.03 0.63
N ALA A 198 -23.39 -9.14 1.25
CA ALA A 198 -23.64 -7.79 0.76
C ALA A 198 -22.40 -6.90 0.81
N LEU A 199 -21.48 -7.11 1.76
CA LEU A 199 -20.23 -6.38 1.85
C LEU A 199 -19.39 -6.50 0.58
N SER A 200 -18.70 -5.42 0.21
CA SER A 200 -17.81 -5.43 -0.96
C SER A 200 -16.55 -6.27 -0.70
N ALA A 201 -15.94 -6.76 -1.77
CA ALA A 201 -14.69 -7.53 -1.70
C ALA A 201 -13.56 -6.76 -1.00
N GLY A 202 -13.56 -5.40 -1.06
CA GLY A 202 -12.59 -4.56 -0.34
C GLY A 202 -12.75 -4.65 1.17
N TRP A 203 -13.98 -4.61 1.67
CA TRP A 203 -14.29 -4.76 3.08
C TRP A 203 -13.96 -6.17 3.59
N HIS A 204 -14.33 -7.21 2.84
CA HIS A 204 -13.96 -8.59 3.16
C HIS A 204 -12.45 -8.76 3.29
N ARG A 205 -11.65 -8.26 2.33
CA ARG A 205 -10.17 -8.32 2.42
C ARG A 205 -9.63 -7.60 3.65
N SER A 206 -10.20 -6.46 4.01
CA SER A 206 -9.78 -5.72 5.20
C SER A 206 -10.05 -6.50 6.49
N PHE A 207 -11.23 -7.09 6.64
CA PHE A 207 -11.57 -7.89 7.81
C PHE A 207 -10.77 -9.21 7.87
N ASP A 208 -10.53 -9.86 6.75
CA ASP A 208 -9.68 -11.05 6.68
C ASP A 208 -8.23 -10.74 7.06
N ALA A 209 -7.72 -9.58 6.63
CA ALA A 209 -6.39 -9.13 7.00
C ALA A 209 -6.27 -8.83 8.51
N LEU A 210 -7.27 -8.18 9.12
CA LEU A 210 -7.33 -7.96 10.57
C LEU A 210 -7.38 -9.29 11.32
N LEU A 211 -8.21 -10.24 10.90
CA LEU A 211 -8.31 -11.56 11.50
C LEU A 211 -7.01 -12.36 11.39
N THR A 212 -6.33 -12.25 10.26
CA THR A 212 -5.03 -12.90 10.03
C THR A 212 -3.94 -12.29 10.92
N GLN A 213 -3.95 -10.98 11.13
CA GLN A 213 -3.00 -10.27 11.99
C GLN A 213 -3.19 -10.68 13.45
N GLU A 214 -4.43 -10.78 13.91
CA GLU A 214 -4.75 -11.26 15.27
C GLU A 214 -4.28 -12.70 15.50
N ARG A 215 -4.51 -13.62 14.55
CA ARG A 215 -4.05 -15.02 14.62
C ARG A 215 -2.53 -15.15 14.76
N LYS A 216 -1.76 -14.20 14.27
CA LYS A 216 -0.29 -14.16 14.38
C LYS A 216 0.20 -13.57 15.71
N GLY A 217 -0.68 -13.27 16.66
CA GLY A 217 -0.36 -12.71 17.97
C GLY A 217 0.05 -11.23 17.92
N GLY A 218 -0.22 -10.53 16.82
CA GLY A 218 -0.08 -9.09 16.70
C GLY A 218 -1.33 -8.37 17.22
N THR A 219 -1.17 -7.15 17.72
CA THR A 219 -2.31 -6.26 17.95
C THR A 219 -2.83 -5.84 16.58
N ALA A 220 -4.07 -6.20 16.26
CA ALA A 220 -4.70 -5.77 15.01
C ALA A 220 -4.92 -4.25 15.08
N THR A 221 -4.26 -3.49 14.22
CA THR A 221 -4.33 -2.04 14.17
C THR A 221 -4.69 -1.57 12.77
N GLY A 222 -5.58 -0.58 12.68
CA GLY A 222 -5.94 0.11 11.46
C GLY A 222 -6.53 -0.77 10.34
N ASN A 223 -6.62 -0.22 9.14
CA ASN A 223 -7.14 -0.92 7.97
C ASN A 223 -6.03 -1.71 7.26
N ALA A 224 -5.74 -2.92 7.74
CA ALA A 224 -4.69 -3.78 7.22
C ALA A 224 -4.84 -4.13 5.72
N GLY A 225 -6.05 -4.06 5.16
CA GLY A 225 -6.29 -4.25 3.72
C GLY A 225 -5.88 -3.05 2.85
N LEU A 226 -5.70 -1.88 3.45
CA LEU A 226 -5.23 -0.67 2.79
C LEU A 226 -3.78 -0.32 3.15
N THR A 227 -3.25 -0.84 4.25
CA THR A 227 -1.85 -0.63 4.64
C THR A 227 -0.91 -1.47 3.77
N ALA A 228 0.14 -0.85 3.28
CA ALA A 228 1.22 -1.58 2.61
C ALA A 228 2.22 -2.17 3.62
N VAL A 229 2.04 -1.88 4.91
CA VAL A 229 3.06 -2.09 5.93
C VAL A 229 2.46 -2.84 7.13
N SER A 230 2.23 -4.14 6.99
CA SER A 230 2.02 -5.03 8.12
C SER A 230 3.27 -5.91 8.28
N GLY A 231 4.27 -5.42 8.99
CA GLY A 231 5.49 -6.18 9.32
C GLY A 231 5.61 -6.38 10.83
N GLN A 232 6.45 -7.34 11.24
CA GLN A 232 6.86 -7.44 12.63
C GLN A 232 7.53 -6.14 13.09
N PRO A 233 7.41 -5.76 14.38
CA PRO A 233 8.13 -4.62 14.92
C PRO A 233 9.62 -4.72 14.57
N PRO A 234 10.30 -3.61 14.25
CA PRO A 234 11.72 -3.65 13.94
C PRO A 234 12.52 -4.14 15.15
N ALA A 235 13.56 -4.95 14.93
CA ALA A 235 14.40 -5.51 15.98
C ALA A 235 15.10 -4.43 16.83
N TRP A 236 15.30 -3.23 16.27
CA TRP A 236 15.74 -2.02 16.99
C TRP A 236 15.19 -0.77 16.30
N ARG A 237 15.14 0.33 17.03
CA ARG A 237 14.78 1.66 16.50
C ARG A 237 16.02 2.42 16.07
N GLY A 238 15.93 3.20 15.00
CA GLY A 238 17.03 4.01 14.48
C GLY A 238 18.12 3.18 13.80
N PHE A 239 19.35 3.62 13.96
CA PHE A 239 20.52 3.06 13.30
C PHE A 239 21.50 2.47 14.31
N ARG A 240 22.10 1.32 13.94
CA ARG A 240 23.21 0.70 14.65
C ARG A 240 24.49 0.79 13.81
N PRO A 241 25.68 0.94 14.41
CA PRO A 241 26.94 0.95 13.70
C PRO A 241 27.34 -0.46 13.26
N PHE A 242 27.73 -0.59 11.99
CA PHE A 242 28.25 -1.80 11.39
C PHE A 242 29.58 -1.50 10.71
N ARG A 243 30.55 -2.41 10.84
CA ARG A 243 31.81 -2.37 10.13
C ARG A 243 31.69 -3.10 8.81
N VAL A 244 32.20 -2.53 7.75
CA VAL A 244 32.42 -3.22 6.48
C VAL A 244 33.56 -4.21 6.70
N SER A 245 33.25 -5.49 6.91
CA SER A 245 34.29 -6.53 7.14
C SER A 245 34.86 -7.06 5.83
N GLN A 246 34.08 -7.05 4.75
CA GLN A 246 34.52 -7.42 3.42
C GLN A 246 33.80 -6.59 2.35
N LYS A 247 34.50 -6.36 1.23
CA LYS A 247 33.97 -5.74 0.02
C LYS A 247 34.34 -6.64 -1.17
N VAL A 248 33.35 -7.25 -1.80
CA VAL A 248 33.52 -8.28 -2.84
C VAL A 248 32.89 -7.81 -4.13
N ARG A 249 33.64 -7.88 -5.23
CA ARG A 249 33.09 -7.63 -6.57
C ARG A 249 32.43 -8.89 -7.11
N GLU A 250 31.12 -8.84 -7.28
CA GLU A 250 30.31 -9.99 -7.71
C GLU A 250 30.15 -10.05 -9.25
N SER A 251 30.23 -8.90 -9.91
CA SER A 251 30.18 -8.76 -11.37
C SER A 251 30.83 -7.44 -11.79
N GLU A 252 30.83 -7.11 -13.07
CA GLU A 252 31.40 -5.85 -13.57
C GLU A 252 30.78 -4.60 -12.90
N ASN A 253 29.53 -4.69 -12.50
CA ASN A 253 28.76 -3.55 -11.96
C ASN A 253 28.09 -3.80 -10.60
N VAL A 254 28.38 -4.92 -9.93
CA VAL A 254 27.80 -5.24 -8.60
C VAL A 254 28.89 -5.52 -7.59
N THR A 255 28.80 -4.81 -6.44
CA THR A 255 29.69 -4.99 -5.30
C THR A 255 28.89 -5.35 -4.06
N SER A 256 29.32 -6.39 -3.34
CA SER A 256 28.77 -6.83 -2.05
C SER A 256 29.57 -6.25 -0.89
N LEU A 257 28.86 -5.84 0.15
CA LEU A 257 29.40 -5.47 1.45
C LEU A 257 28.98 -6.50 2.50
N MET A 258 29.93 -7.01 3.27
CA MET A 258 29.66 -7.79 4.48
C MET A 258 29.69 -6.84 5.68
N LEU A 259 28.61 -6.79 6.44
CA LEU A 259 28.39 -5.83 7.51
C LEU A 259 28.31 -6.53 8.86
N GLU A 260 29.28 -6.27 9.75
CA GLU A 260 29.35 -6.81 11.10
C GLU A 260 29.02 -5.72 12.13
N PRO A 261 28.12 -6.00 13.11
CA PRO A 261 27.82 -5.02 14.14
C PRO A 261 29.04 -4.72 15.01
N THR A 262 29.21 -3.47 15.42
CA THR A 262 30.37 -3.03 16.25
C THR A 262 30.00 -2.74 17.69
N ASP A 263 28.74 -2.86 18.07
CA ASP A 263 28.20 -2.61 19.40
C ASP A 263 28.25 -3.84 20.34
N GLY A 264 28.88 -4.92 19.92
CA GLY A 264 29.03 -6.17 20.68
C GLY A 264 27.77 -7.03 20.72
N GLN A 265 26.70 -6.65 20.04
CA GLN A 265 25.49 -7.45 19.94
C GLN A 265 25.48 -8.28 18.65
N SER A 266 24.85 -9.44 18.69
CA SER A 266 24.64 -10.27 17.50
C SER A 266 23.78 -9.55 16.45
N VAL A 267 23.94 -9.96 15.19
CA VAL A 267 23.04 -9.58 14.10
C VAL A 267 21.64 -10.14 14.39
N ALA A 268 20.63 -9.28 14.35
CA ALA A 268 19.24 -9.73 14.47
C ALA A 268 18.86 -10.57 13.24
N ALA A 269 18.12 -11.66 13.46
CA ALA A 269 17.62 -12.48 12.37
C ALA A 269 16.69 -11.63 11.46
N ALA A 270 16.97 -11.67 10.16
CA ALA A 270 16.14 -11.09 9.13
C ALA A 270 15.38 -12.18 8.38
N LEU A 271 14.16 -11.88 7.97
CA LEU A 271 13.41 -12.78 7.10
C LEU A 271 13.97 -12.71 5.67
N PRO A 272 14.03 -13.83 4.94
CA PRO A 272 14.50 -13.86 3.55
C PRO A 272 13.69 -12.92 2.66
N GLY A 273 14.36 -11.97 2.00
CA GLY A 273 13.75 -10.95 1.16
C GLY A 273 13.62 -9.57 1.81
N GLN A 274 13.89 -9.42 3.13
CA GLN A 274 13.91 -8.12 3.79
C GLN A 274 15.09 -7.25 3.35
N PHE A 275 14.96 -5.93 3.60
CA PHE A 275 15.98 -4.92 3.32
C PHE A 275 16.37 -4.17 4.59
N VAL A 276 17.50 -3.47 4.54
CA VAL A 276 17.95 -2.50 5.54
C VAL A 276 18.11 -1.12 4.90
N VAL A 277 17.95 -0.06 5.69
CA VAL A 277 18.39 1.28 5.28
C VAL A 277 19.83 1.45 5.75
N LEU A 278 20.75 1.72 4.82
CA LEU A 278 22.12 2.10 5.15
C LEU A 278 22.26 3.61 5.15
N TRP A 279 22.80 4.12 6.22
CA TRP A 279 23.32 5.48 6.33
C TRP A 279 24.82 5.41 6.13
N LEU A 280 25.24 5.73 4.92
CA LEU A 280 26.61 5.52 4.43
C LEU A 280 27.57 6.59 4.93
N GLU A 281 27.13 7.85 4.89
CA GLU A 281 27.95 8.99 5.28
C GLU A 281 27.14 9.91 6.20
N PRO A 282 27.40 9.88 7.53
CA PRO A 282 26.64 10.67 8.48
C PRO A 282 26.70 12.20 8.25
N ALA A 283 27.79 12.70 7.69
CA ALA A 283 27.96 14.13 7.42
C ALA A 283 27.08 14.65 6.27
N SER A 284 26.75 13.78 5.28
CA SER A 284 25.96 14.14 4.09
C SER A 284 24.53 13.63 4.11
N ALA A 285 24.12 12.93 5.17
CA ALA A 285 22.83 12.24 5.26
C ALA A 285 22.57 11.25 4.10
N LEU A 286 23.62 10.66 3.52
CA LEU A 286 23.53 9.73 2.39
C LEU A 286 22.94 8.37 2.83
N MET A 287 21.64 8.19 2.63
CA MET A 287 20.90 7.01 3.05
C MET A 287 20.23 6.31 1.86
N ARG A 288 20.26 4.97 1.85
CA ARG A 288 19.55 4.15 0.82
C ARG A 288 19.13 2.81 1.40
N SER A 289 18.02 2.29 0.88
CA SER A 289 17.53 0.94 1.17
C SER A 289 18.23 -0.09 0.28
N TYR A 290 18.69 -1.18 0.89
CA TYR A 290 19.31 -2.31 0.20
C TYR A 290 18.76 -3.63 0.72
N SER A 291 18.30 -4.50 -0.18
CA SER A 291 17.88 -5.85 0.18
C SER A 291 19.05 -6.65 0.72
N LEU A 292 18.77 -7.45 1.74
CA LEU A 292 19.71 -8.43 2.23
C LEU A 292 19.83 -9.56 1.18
N SER A 293 21.06 -9.88 0.77
CA SER A 293 21.34 -10.88 -0.27
C SER A 293 22.02 -12.13 0.26
N GLY A 294 22.38 -12.13 1.56
CA GLY A 294 23.09 -13.24 2.19
C GLY A 294 22.18 -14.30 2.82
N LYS A 295 22.82 -15.34 3.36
CA LYS A 295 22.14 -16.41 4.09
C LYS A 295 21.45 -15.85 5.34
N PRO A 296 20.15 -16.07 5.53
CA PRO A 296 19.45 -15.71 6.76
C PRO A 296 20.08 -16.37 7.98
N GLY A 297 20.16 -15.61 9.09
CA GLY A 297 20.77 -16.10 10.34
C GLY A 297 22.29 -16.16 10.33
N ALA A 298 22.97 -15.64 9.30
CA ALA A 298 24.43 -15.49 9.29
C ALA A 298 24.89 -14.48 10.37
N ALA A 299 26.16 -14.55 10.74
CA ALA A 299 26.75 -13.64 11.74
C ALA A 299 26.92 -12.19 11.24
N CYS A 300 26.72 -11.93 9.96
CA CYS A 300 26.81 -10.61 9.33
C CYS A 300 25.67 -10.43 8.31
N TYR A 301 25.34 -9.19 7.99
CA TYR A 301 24.48 -8.88 6.85
C TYR A 301 25.31 -8.78 5.58
N ARG A 302 24.78 -9.29 4.46
CA ARG A 302 25.30 -9.00 3.12
C ARG A 302 24.31 -8.11 2.38
N VAL A 303 24.77 -6.99 1.89
CA VAL A 303 24.06 -6.12 0.95
C VAL A 303 24.86 -6.06 -0.35
N SER A 304 24.16 -6.09 -1.49
CA SER A 304 24.81 -6.08 -2.80
C SER A 304 24.26 -4.94 -3.63
N VAL A 305 25.16 -4.12 -4.14
CA VAL A 305 24.85 -2.81 -4.72
C VAL A 305 25.33 -2.74 -6.16
N LYS A 306 24.40 -2.43 -7.06
CA LYS A 306 24.72 -2.16 -8.45
C LYS A 306 25.20 -0.72 -8.62
N ARG A 307 26.29 -0.54 -9.33
CA ARG A 307 26.79 0.78 -9.73
C ARG A 307 25.83 1.40 -10.74
N GLU A 308 25.22 2.52 -10.38
CA GLU A 308 24.35 3.29 -11.26
C GLU A 308 25.11 4.51 -11.79
N ALA A 309 24.90 4.84 -13.08
CA ALA A 309 25.67 5.89 -13.76
C ALA A 309 25.62 7.28 -13.07
N HIS A 310 24.50 7.57 -12.39
CA HIS A 310 24.28 8.84 -11.68
C HIS A 310 23.93 8.62 -10.20
N GLY A 311 24.22 7.45 -9.65
CA GLY A 311 23.87 7.07 -8.29
C GLY A 311 24.93 7.49 -7.28
N MET A 312 24.70 8.54 -6.51
CA MET A 312 25.64 9.03 -5.47
C MET A 312 26.02 7.92 -4.48
N ALA A 313 25.05 7.19 -3.96
CA ALA A 313 25.32 6.14 -2.97
C ALA A 313 26.10 4.96 -3.55
N SER A 314 25.76 4.52 -4.76
CA SER A 314 26.52 3.44 -5.44
C SER A 314 27.92 3.90 -5.83
N ALA A 315 28.10 5.20 -6.16
CA ALA A 315 29.40 5.80 -6.39
C ALA A 315 30.25 5.80 -5.10
N TYR A 316 29.69 6.30 -4.02
CA TYR A 316 30.37 6.31 -2.72
C TYR A 316 30.80 4.90 -2.27
N ILE A 317 29.89 3.91 -2.40
CA ILE A 317 30.19 2.52 -2.06
C ILE A 317 31.33 1.96 -2.92
N GLU A 318 31.34 2.23 -4.23
CA GLU A 318 32.35 1.71 -5.14
C GLU A 318 33.70 2.41 -4.96
N ASP A 319 33.70 3.74 -4.89
CA ASP A 319 34.91 4.55 -5.06
C ASP A 319 35.54 4.95 -3.71
N GLU A 320 34.75 5.14 -2.65
CA GLU A 320 35.21 5.75 -1.41
C GLU A 320 35.17 4.79 -0.20
N LEU A 321 34.09 4.01 -0.04
CA LEU A 321 33.90 3.13 1.11
C LEU A 321 34.92 1.97 1.11
N GLN A 322 35.66 1.80 2.23
CA GLN A 322 36.71 0.79 2.37
C GLN A 322 36.35 -0.27 3.42
N VAL A 323 37.04 -1.41 3.36
CA VAL A 323 37.01 -2.41 4.43
C VAL A 323 37.56 -1.79 5.71
N GLY A 324 36.84 -1.94 6.81
CA GLY A 324 37.11 -1.33 8.11
C GLY A 324 36.25 -0.12 8.43
N ASP A 325 35.69 0.53 7.42
CA ASP A 325 34.83 1.69 7.62
C ASP A 325 33.51 1.34 8.34
N ILE A 326 32.94 2.33 9.01
CA ILE A 326 31.69 2.19 9.74
C ILE A 326 30.55 2.82 8.94
N VAL A 327 29.55 2.02 8.68
CA VAL A 327 28.24 2.45 8.17
C VAL A 327 27.18 2.21 9.24
N HIS A 328 26.05 2.88 9.14
CA HIS A 328 24.97 2.70 10.07
C HIS A 328 23.78 2.00 9.38
N ALA A 329 23.25 0.94 9.98
CA ALA A 329 22.13 0.19 9.40
C ALA A 329 20.87 0.26 10.28
N SER A 330 19.72 0.40 9.64
CA SER A 330 18.44 0.18 10.32
C SER A 330 18.22 -1.30 10.62
N ALA A 331 17.26 -1.63 11.49
CA ALA A 331 16.74 -2.98 11.56
C ALA A 331 16.21 -3.43 10.18
N ALA A 332 16.27 -4.74 9.92
CA ALA A 332 15.69 -5.34 8.72
C ALA A 332 14.17 -5.09 8.68
N ARG A 333 13.65 -4.75 7.49
CA ARG A 333 12.27 -4.35 7.21
C ARG A 333 11.78 -4.94 5.89
N GLY A 334 10.49 -4.78 5.62
CA GLY A 334 9.86 -5.18 4.36
C GLY A 334 9.00 -6.43 4.49
N ASN A 335 8.02 -6.53 3.59
CA ASN A 335 7.01 -7.59 3.56
C ASN A 335 7.18 -8.54 2.38
N PHE A 336 8.16 -8.28 1.53
CA PHE A 336 8.54 -9.17 0.44
C PHE A 336 9.37 -10.32 0.99
N THR A 337 8.73 -11.22 1.73
CA THR A 337 9.39 -12.31 2.43
C THR A 337 8.90 -13.67 1.96
N LEU A 338 9.80 -14.66 1.96
CA LEU A 338 9.46 -16.04 1.65
C LEU A 338 8.36 -16.54 2.59
N ARG A 339 7.25 -16.98 2.03
CA ARG A 339 6.13 -17.56 2.79
C ARG A 339 6.45 -18.98 3.23
N PRO A 340 6.12 -19.34 4.47
CA PRO A 340 6.18 -20.73 4.92
C PRO A 340 5.14 -21.58 4.17
N GLY A 341 5.40 -22.85 4.00
CA GLY A 341 4.49 -23.80 3.35
C GLY A 341 5.23 -24.81 2.48
N ASP A 342 4.48 -25.59 1.75
CA ASP A 342 4.94 -26.69 0.90
C ASP A 342 4.66 -26.47 -0.61
N THR A 343 4.02 -25.34 -0.95
CA THR A 343 3.75 -24.98 -2.34
C THR A 343 5.04 -24.71 -3.13
N PRO A 344 5.06 -24.95 -4.46
CA PRO A 344 6.21 -24.58 -5.30
C PRO A 344 6.58 -23.10 -5.16
N VAL A 345 7.85 -22.78 -5.31
CA VAL A 345 8.42 -21.43 -5.23
C VAL A 345 9.01 -21.02 -6.56
N VAL A 346 8.55 -19.93 -7.13
CA VAL A 346 9.07 -19.39 -8.39
C VAL A 346 9.73 -18.04 -8.11
N LEU A 347 11.06 -18.00 -8.20
CA LEU A 347 11.91 -16.84 -7.95
C LEU A 347 12.26 -16.18 -9.29
N LEU A 348 11.68 -15.01 -9.56
CA LEU A 348 11.85 -14.28 -10.83
C LEU A 348 12.56 -12.96 -10.59
N SER A 349 13.67 -12.73 -11.27
CA SER A 349 14.39 -11.48 -11.10
C SER A 349 15.14 -11.02 -12.34
N ALA A 350 15.46 -9.72 -12.38
CA ALA A 350 16.30 -9.15 -13.41
C ALA A 350 17.30 -8.14 -12.80
N GLY A 351 18.55 -8.20 -13.28
CA GLY A 351 19.62 -7.36 -12.79
C GLY A 351 19.81 -7.46 -11.28
N ILE A 352 19.94 -6.32 -10.59
CA ILE A 352 20.13 -6.31 -9.12
C ILE A 352 18.87 -6.72 -8.33
N GLY A 353 17.72 -6.87 -8.97
CA GLY A 353 16.51 -7.43 -8.36
C GLY A 353 16.67 -8.86 -7.85
N LEU A 354 17.75 -9.52 -8.19
CA LEU A 354 18.06 -10.85 -7.66
C LEU A 354 18.32 -10.87 -6.14
N THR A 355 18.74 -9.76 -5.53
CA THR A 355 19.20 -9.74 -4.12
C THR A 355 18.20 -10.28 -3.11
N PRO A 356 16.92 -9.88 -3.07
CA PRO A 356 15.95 -10.44 -2.13
C PRO A 356 15.58 -11.89 -2.44
N VAL A 357 15.50 -12.28 -3.70
CA VAL A 357 15.18 -13.66 -4.08
C VAL A 357 16.38 -14.62 -3.88
N LEU A 358 17.61 -14.10 -3.94
CA LEU A 358 18.81 -14.84 -3.56
C LEU A 358 18.80 -15.18 -2.05
N ALA A 359 18.40 -14.24 -1.20
CA ALA A 359 18.23 -14.53 0.22
C ALA A 359 17.13 -15.60 0.48
N MET A 360 16.07 -15.62 -0.34
CA MET A 360 15.04 -16.66 -0.30
C MET A 360 15.61 -18.01 -0.73
N LEU A 361 16.43 -18.04 -1.79
CA LEU A 361 17.10 -19.26 -2.25
C LEU A 361 18.06 -19.81 -1.18
N HIS A 362 18.82 -18.94 -0.51
CA HIS A 362 19.66 -19.32 0.64
C HIS A 362 18.86 -19.98 1.76
N ALA A 363 17.67 -19.43 2.09
CA ALA A 363 16.80 -20.00 3.13
C ALA A 363 16.33 -21.39 2.73
N LEU A 364 15.82 -21.55 1.51
CA LEU A 364 15.34 -22.82 0.97
C LEU A 364 16.45 -23.89 0.95
N ALA A 365 17.65 -23.50 0.54
CA ALA A 365 18.81 -24.41 0.56
C ALA A 365 19.25 -24.77 1.99
N ALA A 366 19.25 -23.81 2.93
CA ALA A 366 19.64 -24.05 4.32
C ALA A 366 18.66 -24.96 5.07
N GLU A 367 17.38 -24.92 4.70
CA GLU A 367 16.33 -25.77 5.24
C GLU A 367 16.22 -27.12 4.52
N ALA A 368 17.07 -27.39 3.51
CA ALA A 368 16.96 -28.54 2.62
C ALA A 368 15.51 -28.73 2.11
N SER A 369 14.92 -27.66 1.62
CA SER A 369 13.51 -27.60 1.23
C SER A 369 13.14 -28.69 0.22
N THR A 370 12.01 -29.34 0.45
CA THR A 370 11.43 -30.34 -0.47
C THR A 370 10.49 -29.73 -1.49
N ARG A 371 10.27 -28.42 -1.44
CA ARG A 371 9.43 -27.68 -2.40
C ARG A 371 10.07 -27.73 -3.78
N GLU A 372 9.26 -27.72 -4.82
CA GLU A 372 9.72 -27.48 -6.18
C GLU A 372 10.14 -26.02 -6.33
N ILE A 373 11.36 -25.75 -6.80
CA ILE A 373 11.95 -24.41 -6.86
C ILE A 373 12.32 -24.06 -8.29
N TRP A 374 11.84 -22.92 -8.74
CA TRP A 374 12.16 -22.33 -10.03
C TRP A 374 13.00 -21.07 -9.84
N TRP A 375 14.16 -21.02 -10.47
CA TRP A 375 15.02 -19.86 -10.52
C TRP A 375 15.03 -19.28 -11.93
N LEU A 376 14.40 -18.13 -12.13
CA LEU A 376 14.27 -17.45 -13.42
C LEU A 376 14.99 -16.10 -13.35
N TYR A 377 16.05 -15.92 -14.13
CA TYR A 377 16.88 -14.74 -14.05
C TYR A 377 17.17 -14.11 -15.40
N GLY A 378 17.07 -12.77 -15.47
CA GLY A 378 17.44 -11.96 -16.62
C GLY A 378 18.66 -11.10 -16.34
N ALA A 379 19.75 -11.28 -17.11
CA ALA A 379 20.90 -10.40 -17.11
C ALA A 379 21.12 -9.79 -18.49
N ARG A 380 22.04 -8.84 -18.58
CA ARG A 380 22.45 -8.30 -19.86
C ARG A 380 23.38 -9.26 -20.59
N ASN A 381 24.35 -9.79 -19.90
CA ASN A 381 25.40 -10.71 -20.38
C ASN A 381 26.11 -11.36 -19.20
N GLY A 382 27.08 -12.22 -19.44
CA GLY A 382 27.83 -12.92 -18.39
C GLY A 382 28.65 -12.02 -17.47
N ARG A 383 29.17 -10.89 -17.97
CA ARG A 383 29.94 -9.95 -17.14
C ARG A 383 29.04 -9.16 -16.15
N GLU A 384 27.77 -9.04 -16.47
CA GLU A 384 26.76 -8.39 -15.62
C GLU A 384 25.84 -9.41 -14.92
N HIS A 385 26.26 -10.69 -14.82
CA HIS A 385 25.54 -11.75 -14.11
C HIS A 385 26.22 -12.03 -12.75
N PRO A 386 25.85 -11.32 -11.68
CA PRO A 386 26.40 -11.57 -10.34
C PRO A 386 25.84 -12.87 -9.76
N PHE A 387 26.63 -13.53 -8.89
CA PHE A 387 26.26 -14.72 -8.12
C PHE A 387 25.91 -15.96 -8.94
N ALA A 388 26.35 -16.07 -10.21
CA ALA A 388 26.04 -17.23 -11.07
C ALA A 388 26.50 -18.54 -10.44
N GLU A 389 27.75 -18.61 -9.95
CA GLU A 389 28.32 -19.81 -9.32
C GLU A 389 27.62 -20.11 -7.97
N GLU A 390 27.37 -19.09 -7.16
CA GLU A 390 26.68 -19.20 -5.86
C GLU A 390 25.26 -19.77 -6.05
N THR A 391 24.51 -19.19 -6.98
CA THR A 391 23.15 -19.64 -7.32
C THR A 391 23.10 -21.07 -7.78
N HIS A 392 23.99 -21.41 -8.71
CA HIS A 392 24.13 -22.79 -9.21
C HIS A 392 24.50 -23.76 -8.09
N GLY A 393 25.41 -23.38 -7.19
CA GLY A 393 25.79 -24.18 -6.02
C GLY A 393 24.60 -24.42 -5.08
N LEU A 394 23.80 -23.39 -4.80
CA LEU A 394 22.60 -23.50 -3.96
C LEU A 394 21.54 -24.40 -4.59
N LEU A 395 21.24 -24.22 -5.87
CA LEU A 395 20.24 -25.01 -6.58
C LEU A 395 20.59 -26.49 -6.57
N LYS A 396 21.86 -26.85 -6.75
CA LYS A 396 22.32 -28.24 -6.67
C LYS A 396 22.08 -28.95 -5.33
N THR A 397 21.90 -28.17 -4.24
CA THR A 397 21.58 -28.76 -2.93
C THR A 397 20.10 -29.09 -2.77
N LEU A 398 19.24 -28.62 -3.66
CA LEU A 398 17.80 -28.77 -3.61
C LEU A 398 17.35 -29.97 -4.46
N ALA A 399 16.45 -30.78 -3.91
CA ALA A 399 16.01 -32.03 -4.53
C ALA A 399 15.19 -31.80 -5.82
N GLN A 400 14.40 -30.77 -5.89
CA GLN A 400 13.55 -30.42 -7.03
C GLN A 400 13.80 -28.95 -7.40
N HIS A 401 14.57 -28.72 -8.45
CA HIS A 401 14.90 -27.39 -8.91
C HIS A 401 14.93 -27.27 -10.43
N HIS A 402 14.54 -26.10 -10.91
CA HIS A 402 14.61 -25.70 -12.31
C HIS A 402 15.32 -24.35 -12.38
N SER A 403 16.11 -24.14 -13.43
CA SER A 403 16.76 -22.84 -13.68
C SER A 403 16.56 -22.43 -15.12
N HIS A 404 16.31 -21.15 -15.35
CA HIS A 404 16.27 -20.58 -16.69
C HIS A 404 16.84 -19.15 -16.66
N VAL A 405 17.94 -18.95 -17.38
CA VAL A 405 18.68 -17.69 -17.44
C VAL A 405 18.60 -17.11 -18.83
N CYS A 406 18.18 -15.83 -18.92
CA CYS A 406 18.13 -15.10 -20.19
C CYS A 406 19.20 -14.01 -20.24
N TYR A 407 19.93 -13.90 -21.37
CA TYR A 407 20.83 -12.79 -21.64
C TYR A 407 20.28 -11.89 -22.74
N SER A 408 19.99 -10.62 -22.42
CA SER A 408 19.40 -9.69 -23.38
C SER A 408 20.38 -9.16 -24.43
N SER A 409 21.68 -9.21 -24.15
CA SER A 409 22.77 -8.79 -25.05
C SER A 409 24.04 -9.60 -24.76
N PRO A 410 24.01 -10.91 -25.04
CA PRO A 410 25.15 -11.80 -24.75
C PRO A 410 26.40 -11.37 -25.55
N TYR A 411 27.55 -11.52 -24.92
CA TYR A 411 28.84 -11.38 -25.60
C TYR A 411 29.17 -12.64 -26.44
N PRO A 412 30.08 -12.54 -27.42
CA PRO A 412 30.52 -13.71 -28.20
C PRO A 412 31.15 -14.84 -27.37
N GLU A 413 31.72 -14.50 -26.20
CA GLU A 413 32.30 -15.46 -25.25
C GLU A 413 31.26 -16.13 -24.35
N ASP A 414 30.03 -15.57 -24.23
CA ASP A 414 28.96 -16.19 -23.44
C ASP A 414 28.43 -17.45 -24.13
N ARG A 415 28.44 -18.56 -23.44
CA ARG A 415 28.13 -19.88 -24.00
C ARG A 415 26.67 -20.25 -23.81
N PRO A 416 25.88 -20.37 -24.91
CA PRO A 416 24.50 -20.85 -24.82
C PRO A 416 24.42 -22.24 -24.19
N ASN A 417 23.38 -22.50 -23.37
CA ASN A 417 23.13 -23.72 -22.61
C ASN A 417 24.22 -24.07 -21.56
N ILE A 418 25.10 -23.11 -21.24
CA ILE A 418 26.12 -23.25 -20.19
C ILE A 418 26.03 -22.02 -19.26
N ASP A 419 26.21 -20.84 -19.82
CA ASP A 419 26.18 -19.57 -19.06
C ASP A 419 24.77 -18.95 -19.04
N PHE A 420 23.96 -19.23 -20.07
CA PHE A 420 22.56 -18.82 -20.20
C PHE A 420 21.77 -19.79 -21.09
N ASP A 421 20.43 -19.84 -20.91
CA ASP A 421 19.54 -20.76 -21.61
C ASP A 421 18.94 -20.14 -22.88
N ALA A 422 18.57 -18.86 -22.85
CA ALA A 422 17.95 -18.19 -23.98
C ALA A 422 18.48 -16.75 -24.19
N PRO A 423 18.67 -16.30 -25.45
CA PRO A 423 18.94 -14.92 -25.74
C PRO A 423 17.65 -14.09 -25.65
N GLY A 424 17.76 -12.82 -25.23
CA GLY A 424 16.64 -11.91 -25.07
C GLY A 424 16.30 -11.62 -23.62
N HIS A 425 15.18 -10.93 -23.44
CA HIS A 425 14.68 -10.60 -22.10
C HIS A 425 13.82 -11.73 -21.55
N LEU A 426 13.98 -12.03 -20.27
CA LEU A 426 12.99 -12.81 -19.53
C LEU A 426 11.69 -12.01 -19.48
N ASN A 427 10.64 -12.50 -20.11
CA ASN A 427 9.36 -11.82 -20.30
C ASN A 427 8.17 -12.80 -20.22
N ALA A 428 6.95 -12.30 -20.36
CA ALA A 428 5.73 -13.10 -20.26
C ALA A 428 5.67 -14.24 -21.31
N SER A 429 6.24 -14.05 -22.51
CA SER A 429 6.28 -15.10 -23.53
C SER A 429 7.17 -16.27 -23.12
N VAL A 430 8.35 -15.98 -22.54
CA VAL A 430 9.24 -17.03 -21.99
C VAL A 430 8.53 -17.82 -20.88
N LEU A 431 7.75 -17.15 -20.01
CA LEU A 431 7.01 -17.85 -18.95
C LEU A 431 5.95 -18.81 -19.51
N GLN A 432 5.35 -18.51 -20.65
CA GLN A 432 4.36 -19.38 -21.31
C GLN A 432 4.99 -20.65 -21.91
N GLU A 433 6.29 -20.59 -22.27
CA GLU A 433 7.04 -21.75 -22.79
C GLU A 433 7.53 -22.67 -21.66
N LEU A 434 7.61 -22.15 -20.44
CA LEU A 434 8.00 -22.90 -19.25
C LEU A 434 6.74 -23.43 -18.56
N ASP A 435 6.70 -24.72 -18.28
CA ASP A 435 5.56 -25.37 -17.59
C ASP A 435 5.59 -25.05 -16.08
N LEU A 436 5.32 -23.76 -15.75
CA LEU A 436 5.38 -23.26 -14.38
C LEU A 436 4.22 -23.78 -13.54
N PRO A 437 4.46 -24.12 -12.25
CA PRO A 437 3.41 -24.64 -11.37
C PRO A 437 2.34 -23.61 -11.07
N HIS A 438 1.10 -23.83 -11.52
CA HIS A 438 -0.03 -22.92 -11.31
C HIS A 438 -0.40 -22.69 -9.84
N ASN A 439 -0.05 -23.61 -8.95
CA ASN A 439 -0.24 -23.52 -7.51
C ASN A 439 0.97 -22.94 -6.77
N GLY A 440 2.00 -22.45 -7.48
CA GLY A 440 3.21 -21.89 -6.92
C GLY A 440 3.04 -20.49 -6.32
N ASP A 441 3.98 -20.09 -5.47
CA ASP A 441 4.15 -18.71 -5.00
C ASP A 441 5.24 -18.04 -5.83
N PHE A 442 4.91 -16.94 -6.50
CA PHE A 442 5.77 -16.22 -7.45
C PHE A 442 6.35 -14.96 -6.79
N TYR A 443 7.68 -14.89 -6.71
CA TYR A 443 8.40 -13.74 -6.14
C TYR A 443 9.13 -13.01 -7.25
N ILE A 444 8.73 -11.76 -7.54
CA ILE A 444 9.21 -10.99 -8.68
C ILE A 444 9.91 -9.72 -8.19
N CYS A 445 11.18 -9.53 -8.58
CA CYS A 445 11.90 -8.30 -8.29
C CYS A 445 12.81 -7.90 -9.47
N GLY A 446 12.76 -6.63 -9.86
CA GLY A 446 13.54 -6.10 -10.99
C GLY A 446 13.02 -4.74 -11.47
N PRO A 447 13.39 -4.31 -12.68
CA PRO A 447 12.87 -3.08 -13.28
C PRO A 447 11.35 -3.05 -13.37
N SER A 448 10.75 -1.87 -13.27
CA SER A 448 9.28 -1.72 -13.25
C SER A 448 8.56 -2.30 -14.46
N THR A 449 9.15 -2.15 -15.65
CA THR A 449 8.61 -2.72 -16.90
C THR A 449 8.65 -4.26 -16.89
N PHE A 450 9.75 -4.85 -16.42
CA PHE A 450 9.90 -6.30 -16.22
C PHE A 450 8.81 -6.82 -15.26
N MET A 451 8.65 -6.21 -14.10
CA MET A 451 7.66 -6.66 -13.11
C MET A 451 6.22 -6.52 -13.61
N SER A 452 5.88 -5.43 -14.31
CA SER A 452 4.53 -5.25 -14.86
C SER A 452 4.22 -6.26 -15.97
N ASP A 453 5.16 -6.55 -16.85
CA ASP A 453 5.01 -7.54 -17.91
C ASP A 453 4.78 -8.95 -17.34
N LEU A 454 5.66 -9.39 -16.43
CA LEU A 454 5.52 -10.72 -15.82
C LEU A 454 4.26 -10.86 -14.96
N THR A 455 3.90 -9.82 -14.20
CA THR A 455 2.66 -9.84 -13.39
C THR A 455 1.42 -9.95 -14.27
N ALA A 456 1.38 -9.23 -15.39
CA ALA A 456 0.30 -9.32 -16.36
C ALA A 456 0.26 -10.70 -17.04
N GLY A 457 1.41 -11.23 -17.45
CA GLY A 457 1.53 -12.55 -18.07
C GLY A 457 1.06 -13.67 -17.13
N LEU A 458 1.51 -13.69 -15.88
CA LEU A 458 1.08 -14.67 -14.88
C LEU A 458 -0.42 -14.58 -14.59
N ALA A 459 -0.97 -13.38 -14.48
CA ALA A 459 -2.40 -13.19 -14.29
C ALA A 459 -3.22 -13.69 -15.50
N ALA A 460 -2.72 -13.48 -16.73
CA ALA A 460 -3.33 -13.99 -17.96
C ALA A 460 -3.27 -15.52 -18.04
N SER A 461 -2.24 -16.15 -17.45
CA SER A 461 -2.10 -17.61 -17.33
C SER A 461 -2.94 -18.20 -16.17
N GLY A 462 -3.76 -17.39 -15.49
CA GLY A 462 -4.65 -17.85 -14.43
C GLY A 462 -4.06 -17.90 -13.02
N ILE A 463 -2.84 -17.40 -12.82
CA ILE A 463 -2.24 -17.28 -11.49
C ILE A 463 -2.97 -16.19 -10.70
N THR A 464 -3.43 -16.52 -9.49
CA THR A 464 -4.17 -15.59 -8.65
C THR A 464 -3.23 -14.52 -8.03
N ARG A 465 -3.73 -13.30 -7.83
CA ARG A 465 -2.92 -12.17 -7.37
C ARG A 465 -2.30 -12.35 -5.98
N ASP A 466 -2.90 -13.12 -5.11
CA ASP A 466 -2.40 -13.44 -3.78
C ASP A 466 -1.15 -14.35 -3.78
N ARG A 467 -0.89 -15.02 -4.92
CA ARG A 467 0.32 -15.81 -5.16
C ARG A 467 1.45 -15.04 -5.86
N ILE A 468 1.19 -13.82 -6.32
CA ILE A 468 2.18 -12.98 -7.00
C ILE A 468 2.67 -11.92 -6.02
N HIS A 469 3.92 -12.06 -5.58
CA HIS A 469 4.60 -11.17 -4.64
C HIS A 469 5.61 -10.32 -5.41
N THR A 470 5.62 -9.02 -5.20
CA THR A 470 6.51 -8.11 -5.91
C THR A 470 7.23 -7.17 -4.95
N GLU A 471 8.52 -6.92 -5.19
CA GLU A 471 9.30 -5.88 -4.52
C GLU A 471 9.89 -4.95 -5.57
N MET A 472 9.61 -3.65 -5.44
CA MET A 472 10.13 -2.63 -6.35
C MET A 472 11.28 -1.88 -5.68
N PHE A 473 12.42 -1.79 -6.38
CA PHE A 473 13.52 -0.94 -5.95
C PHE A 473 13.27 0.50 -6.38
N GLY A 474 13.49 1.42 -5.45
CA GLY A 474 13.15 2.82 -5.63
C GLY A 474 11.75 3.16 -5.16
N ALA A 475 11.26 4.31 -5.59
CA ALA A 475 9.97 4.82 -5.17
C ALA A 475 8.83 4.02 -5.79
N SER A 476 7.96 3.45 -4.96
CA SER A 476 6.70 2.85 -5.43
C SER A 476 5.80 3.90 -6.07
N PRO A 477 5.03 3.58 -7.14
CA PRO A 477 4.11 4.55 -7.71
C PRO A 477 3.12 5.05 -6.68
N SER A 478 2.93 6.37 -6.64
CA SER A 478 1.93 7.01 -5.78
C SER A 478 0.54 6.50 -6.12
N ILE A 479 -0.21 6.03 -5.11
CA ILE A 479 -1.63 5.73 -5.23
C ILE A 479 -2.38 6.92 -4.64
N THR A 480 -2.85 7.81 -5.51
CA THR A 480 -3.64 8.98 -5.13
C THR A 480 -5.03 8.88 -5.79
N PRO A 481 -5.99 8.19 -5.14
CA PRO A 481 -7.32 8.04 -5.71
C PRO A 481 -7.94 9.41 -6.03
N GLY A 482 -8.36 9.60 -7.29
CA GLY A 482 -9.11 10.78 -7.74
C GLY A 482 -8.32 12.07 -7.91
N ILE A 483 -7.01 12.03 -7.99
CA ILE A 483 -6.21 13.13 -8.54
C ILE A 483 -5.96 12.84 -10.02
N VAL A 484 -6.24 13.83 -10.88
CA VAL A 484 -5.89 13.76 -12.30
C VAL A 484 -4.39 13.54 -12.39
N ALA A 485 -3.97 12.53 -13.15
CA ALA A 485 -2.56 12.18 -13.32
C ALA A 485 -1.80 13.36 -13.95
N ALA A 486 -1.10 14.14 -13.13
CA ALA A 486 -0.08 15.05 -13.64
C ALA A 486 1.15 14.23 -14.07
N PRO A 487 1.91 14.66 -15.08
CA PRO A 487 3.15 14.00 -15.43
C PRO A 487 4.06 13.95 -14.20
N ARG A 488 4.48 12.75 -13.79
CA ARG A 488 5.31 12.55 -12.61
C ARG A 488 6.72 13.04 -12.91
N ARG A 489 7.20 13.94 -12.08
CA ARG A 489 8.60 14.32 -12.04
C ARG A 489 9.37 13.30 -11.18
N PRO A 490 10.67 13.10 -11.44
CA PRO A 490 11.51 12.42 -10.45
C PRO A 490 11.46 13.15 -9.09
N PRO A 491 11.63 12.44 -7.97
CA PRO A 491 11.72 13.07 -6.66
C PRO A 491 12.76 14.20 -6.64
N HIS A 492 12.40 15.33 -6.05
CA HIS A 492 13.20 16.56 -6.05
C HIS A 492 12.95 17.38 -4.78
N LEU A 493 13.76 18.41 -4.53
CA LEU A 493 13.51 19.36 -3.46
C LEU A 493 12.27 20.20 -3.75
N PRO A 494 11.47 20.57 -2.73
CA PRO A 494 10.29 21.38 -2.92
C PRO A 494 10.64 22.78 -3.47
N ALA A 495 9.73 23.37 -4.23
CA ALA A 495 9.89 24.73 -4.71
C ALA A 495 9.81 25.75 -3.55
N GLY A 496 10.58 26.82 -3.63
CA GLY A 496 10.58 27.89 -2.65
C GLY A 496 11.81 27.89 -1.73
N PRO A 497 11.82 28.74 -0.68
CA PRO A 497 12.94 28.82 0.24
C PRO A 497 13.08 27.53 1.06
N ALA A 498 14.31 27.12 1.31
CA ALA A 498 14.61 25.99 2.18
C ALA A 498 14.03 26.22 3.59
N GLY A 499 13.40 25.18 4.16
CA GLY A 499 12.96 25.21 5.55
C GLY A 499 14.14 25.33 6.52
N SER A 500 13.86 25.83 7.71
CA SER A 500 14.86 25.94 8.81
C SER A 500 14.63 24.92 9.93
N GLY A 501 13.61 24.08 9.81
CA GLY A 501 13.25 23.07 10.80
C GLY A 501 14.06 21.79 10.70
N PRO A 502 13.60 20.71 11.36
CA PRO A 502 14.22 19.40 11.33
C PRO A 502 14.46 18.87 9.91
N LEU A 503 15.49 18.03 9.75
CA LEU A 503 15.74 17.32 8.50
C LEU A 503 14.78 16.14 8.37
N VAL A 504 14.13 16.03 7.21
CA VAL A 504 13.30 14.89 6.82
C VAL A 504 13.99 14.18 5.67
N SER A 505 14.37 12.92 5.89
CA SER A 505 15.05 12.07 4.91
C SER A 505 14.10 11.00 4.40
N PHE A 506 13.86 10.96 3.09
CA PHE A 506 13.11 9.91 2.41
C PHE A 506 14.09 8.85 1.88
N ALA A 507 14.26 7.76 2.63
CA ALA A 507 15.37 6.82 2.47
C ALA A 507 15.36 6.04 1.15
N ARG A 508 14.20 5.75 0.55
CA ARG A 508 14.10 5.05 -0.74
C ARG A 508 14.41 5.96 -1.92
N THR A 509 13.91 7.19 -1.86
CA THR A 509 14.08 8.17 -2.94
C THR A 509 15.38 8.97 -2.80
N GLY A 510 15.95 9.02 -1.59
CA GLY A 510 17.15 9.76 -1.28
C GLY A 510 16.99 11.28 -1.32
N VAL A 511 15.78 11.74 -1.06
CA VAL A 511 15.49 13.17 -0.93
C VAL A 511 15.60 13.57 0.53
N ASP A 512 16.48 14.53 0.80
CA ASP A 512 16.70 15.13 2.12
C ASP A 512 16.23 16.58 2.08
N VAL A 513 15.26 16.91 2.95
CA VAL A 513 14.65 18.24 2.93
C VAL A 513 14.39 18.74 4.36
N ARG A 514 14.69 20.02 4.61
CA ARG A 514 14.37 20.64 5.89
C ARG A 514 12.91 21.02 5.96
N TRP A 515 12.29 20.68 7.08
CA TRP A 515 10.90 21.02 7.37
C TRP A 515 10.70 22.54 7.35
N GLY A 516 9.62 22.98 6.73
CA GLY A 516 9.24 24.39 6.65
C GLY A 516 7.80 24.63 7.10
N PRO A 517 7.46 25.87 7.49
CA PRO A 517 6.12 26.22 7.99
C PRO A 517 5.01 26.12 6.92
N ALA A 518 5.39 25.98 5.64
CA ALA A 518 4.44 25.80 4.54
C ALA A 518 3.76 24.43 4.53
N PHE A 519 4.29 23.46 5.29
CA PHE A 519 3.78 22.09 5.30
C PHE A 519 3.04 21.79 6.61
N HIS A 520 1.86 21.21 6.51
CA HIS A 520 1.05 20.83 7.66
C HIS A 520 1.25 19.36 8.06
N SER A 521 1.73 18.53 7.14
CA SER A 521 2.01 17.11 7.38
C SER A 521 3.19 16.61 6.55
N LEU A 522 3.81 15.51 7.00
CA LEU A 522 4.87 14.81 6.25
C LEU A 522 4.39 14.36 4.87
N LEU A 523 3.09 14.06 4.72
CA LEU A 523 2.50 13.77 3.42
C LEU A 523 2.57 14.96 2.47
N GLU A 524 2.25 16.16 2.93
CA GLU A 524 2.33 17.38 2.10
C GLU A 524 3.76 17.67 1.66
N LEU A 525 4.74 17.45 2.55
CA LEU A 525 6.15 17.58 2.21
C LEU A 525 6.56 16.55 1.15
N ALA A 526 6.19 15.28 1.33
CA ALA A 526 6.48 14.21 0.38
C ALA A 526 5.88 14.50 -1.01
N GLU A 527 4.64 15.01 -1.03
CA GLU A 527 3.97 15.41 -2.28
C GLU A 527 4.65 16.60 -2.95
N ALA A 528 5.10 17.59 -2.18
CA ALA A 528 5.82 18.76 -2.72
C ALA A 528 7.20 18.37 -3.31
N CYS A 529 7.74 17.23 -2.87
CA CYS A 529 8.98 16.66 -3.38
C CYS A 529 8.77 15.63 -4.49
N ASP A 530 7.54 15.40 -4.95
CA ASP A 530 7.15 14.30 -5.86
C ASP A 530 7.62 12.92 -5.39
N VAL A 531 7.82 12.75 -4.05
CA VAL A 531 8.07 11.44 -3.43
C VAL A 531 6.80 10.60 -3.55
N PRO A 532 6.87 9.41 -4.13
CA PRO A 532 5.70 8.55 -4.31
C PRO A 532 5.15 8.08 -2.96
N VAL A 533 3.89 8.41 -2.69
CA VAL A 533 3.20 8.11 -1.44
C VAL A 533 1.80 7.55 -1.70
N ARG A 534 1.32 6.75 -0.76
CA ARG A 534 -0.08 6.29 -0.75
C ARG A 534 -0.84 7.13 0.29
N TRP A 535 -2.08 7.49 -0.02
CA TRP A 535 -2.95 8.17 0.93
C TRP A 535 -4.43 8.14 0.48
N ALA A 536 -5.35 8.33 1.42
CA ALA A 536 -6.78 8.44 1.14
C ALA A 536 -7.49 9.46 2.04
N CYS A 537 -7.56 9.27 3.35
CA CYS A 537 -8.33 10.12 4.26
C CYS A 537 -7.65 11.44 4.61
N ARG A 538 -6.32 11.50 4.67
CA ARG A 538 -5.47 12.63 5.10
C ARG A 538 -5.66 13.08 6.56
N THR A 539 -6.29 12.26 7.40
CA THR A 539 -6.70 12.63 8.76
C THR A 539 -6.39 11.53 9.80
N GLY A 540 -5.47 10.61 9.50
CA GLY A 540 -5.07 9.57 10.45
C GLY A 540 -6.12 8.49 10.73
N VAL A 541 -6.99 8.17 9.77
CA VAL A 541 -8.08 7.19 9.96
C VAL A 541 -7.86 5.89 9.22
N CYS A 542 -7.51 5.97 7.92
CA CYS A 542 -7.57 4.81 7.02
C CYS A 542 -6.26 4.05 6.90
N HIS A 543 -5.20 4.50 7.51
CA HIS A 543 -3.85 3.93 7.46
C HIS A 543 -3.23 3.75 6.05
N SER A 544 -3.88 4.24 4.98
CA SER A 544 -3.33 4.14 3.62
C SER A 544 -1.96 4.81 3.44
N CYS A 545 -1.66 5.79 4.29
CA CYS A 545 -0.39 6.53 4.29
C CYS A 545 0.63 5.98 5.31
N GLU A 546 0.32 4.87 5.96
CA GLU A 546 1.23 4.27 6.95
C GLU A 546 2.49 3.78 6.26
N THR A 547 3.64 4.17 6.80
CA THR A 547 4.97 3.82 6.29
C THR A 547 5.98 3.66 7.41
N GLY A 548 7.12 3.06 7.13
CA GLY A 548 8.16 2.83 8.14
C GLY A 548 8.79 4.13 8.64
N LEU A 549 8.79 4.36 9.95
CA LEU A 549 9.61 5.37 10.62
C LEU A 549 10.94 4.71 11.00
N VAL A 550 11.98 4.97 10.21
CA VAL A 550 13.29 4.34 10.40
C VAL A 550 13.99 4.92 11.61
N ALA A 551 13.97 6.26 11.75
CA ALA A 551 14.55 6.97 12.88
C ALA A 551 13.80 8.26 13.18
N GLY A 552 13.94 8.75 14.43
CA GLY A 552 13.32 9.99 14.90
C GLY A 552 11.96 9.80 15.55
N LYS A 553 11.26 10.92 15.75
CA LYS A 553 9.93 10.99 16.37
C LYS A 553 9.04 11.96 15.63
N VAL A 554 7.74 11.79 15.77
CA VAL A 554 6.71 12.64 15.17
C VAL A 554 5.68 13.08 16.21
N ASP A 555 5.13 14.27 16.00
CA ASP A 555 3.94 14.80 16.66
C ASP A 555 2.73 14.62 15.72
N TYR A 556 1.62 14.10 16.25
CA TYR A 556 0.40 13.89 15.46
C TYR A 556 -0.56 15.06 15.59
N ARG A 557 -1.01 15.58 14.43
CA ARG A 557 -2.04 16.64 14.34
C ARG A 557 -2.91 16.45 13.09
N PRO A 558 -4.16 15.99 13.23
CA PRO A 558 -4.80 15.50 14.46
C PRO A 558 -4.21 14.17 14.95
N ASP A 559 -4.50 13.81 16.19
CA ASP A 559 -4.21 12.46 16.67
C ASP A 559 -4.95 11.43 15.81
N PRO A 560 -4.29 10.33 15.41
CA PRO A 560 -4.95 9.27 14.67
C PRO A 560 -6.05 8.60 15.52
N ILE A 561 -7.07 8.06 14.86
CA ILE A 561 -8.13 7.31 15.57
C ILE A 561 -7.57 6.01 16.14
N ASP A 562 -6.73 5.34 15.36
CA ASP A 562 -5.99 4.15 15.76
C ASP A 562 -4.50 4.38 15.50
N ALA A 563 -3.66 3.93 16.41
CA ALA A 563 -2.22 4.13 16.29
C ALA A 563 -1.65 3.28 15.14
N PRO A 564 -0.58 3.76 14.44
CA PRO A 564 0.12 2.91 13.48
C PRO A 564 0.83 1.75 14.19
N ALA A 565 1.19 0.73 13.41
CA ALA A 565 1.99 -0.38 13.91
C ALA A 565 3.37 0.13 14.44
N ASP A 566 3.95 -0.61 15.38
CA ASP A 566 5.26 -0.27 15.96
C ASP A 566 6.33 -0.09 14.88
N GLY A 567 7.04 1.03 14.94
CA GLY A 567 8.06 1.41 13.97
C GLY A 567 7.53 2.03 12.68
N ASN A 568 6.24 2.36 12.64
CA ASN A 568 5.59 3.04 11.52
C ASN A 568 5.11 4.45 11.91
N VAL A 569 4.69 5.20 10.89
CA VAL A 569 4.13 6.54 11.01
C VAL A 569 2.98 6.74 10.02
N LEU A 570 1.95 7.46 10.43
CA LEU A 570 0.89 7.96 9.55
C LEU A 570 1.27 9.35 9.05
N ILE A 571 1.89 9.42 7.87
CA ILE A 571 2.47 10.67 7.36
C ILE A 571 1.45 11.77 7.06
N CYS A 572 0.17 11.42 6.91
CA CYS A 572 -0.88 12.41 6.59
C CYS A 572 -1.31 13.31 7.75
N CYS A 573 -1.01 12.91 8.98
CA CYS A 573 -1.39 13.64 10.19
C CYS A 573 -0.21 13.85 11.15
N SER A 574 1.04 13.71 10.67
CA SER A 574 2.24 13.82 11.51
C SER A 574 3.18 14.93 11.05
N ARG A 575 3.94 15.48 12.02
CA ARG A 575 5.00 16.46 11.84
C ARG A 575 6.27 15.97 12.52
N PRO A 576 7.47 16.34 12.04
CA PRO A 576 8.70 15.93 12.69
C PRO A 576 8.93 16.71 14.00
N GLU A 577 9.25 16.02 15.11
CA GLU A 577 9.70 16.66 16.36
C GLU A 577 11.20 16.98 16.36
N GLY A 578 11.98 16.28 15.53
CA GLY A 578 13.41 16.41 15.32
C GLY A 578 13.78 15.82 13.96
N ASP A 579 15.04 15.63 13.67
CA ASP A 579 15.47 14.98 12.43
C ASP A 579 14.89 13.56 12.36
N ILE A 580 14.31 13.22 11.22
CA ILE A 580 13.63 11.94 11.00
C ILE A 580 14.03 11.28 9.68
N VAL A 581 13.95 9.95 9.65
CA VAL A 581 14.15 9.14 8.47
C VAL A 581 12.91 8.28 8.23
N ILE A 582 12.34 8.38 7.04
CA ILE A 582 11.13 7.68 6.62
C ILE A 582 11.46 6.74 5.47
N ASP A 583 10.87 5.57 5.46
CA ASP A 583 11.05 4.55 4.42
C ASP A 583 10.19 4.85 3.18
N LEU A 584 10.50 5.95 2.49
CA LEU A 584 9.87 6.44 1.27
C LEU A 584 10.89 6.82 0.20
#